data_3961552698d947c2cfadf9bb8a5a9a85
#
_entry.id   3961552698d947c2cfadf9bb8a5a9a85
#
_cell.length_a   1.000
_cell.length_b   1.000
_cell.length_c   1.000
_cell.angle_alpha   90.00
_cell.angle_beta   90.00
_cell.angle_gamma   90.00
#
_symmetry.space_group_name_H-M   'P 1'
#
loop_
_entity.id
_entity.type
_entity.pdbx_description
1 polymer ?
#
loop_
_entity_poly.entity_id
_entity_poly.type
_entity_poly.pdbx_seq_one_letter_code
_entity_poly.pdbx_strand_id
1 'polypeptide(L)'
;MAKEELKIGEISKPRFEFRSFGRCFCDASKRMARLSVPVPEKVWERHSTETYIVSRTNDVNNTKIRNGKMDIKTYVQTVDGLEQWNPLMKGEFPIAAQVLRDEVFPAFKVDGMPELTKDTYTLEEFLAMIDAHPDLQAVSVEKIRYG
;
A
#
# COMPACT_ATOMS: atom_id res chain seq x y z
N MET A 1 -14.29 10.15 15.82
CA MET A 1 -14.85 10.93 14.72
C MET A 1 -13.92 12.06 14.28
N ALA A 2 -13.56 13.01 15.14
CA ALA A 2 -12.68 14.11 14.76
C ALA A 2 -11.29 13.70 14.24
N LYS A 3 -10.74 12.57 14.70
CA LYS A 3 -9.42 12.07 14.25
C LYS A 3 -9.44 11.48 12.84
N GLU A 4 -10.54 10.88 12.42
CA GLU A 4 -10.69 10.36 11.05
C GLU A 4 -10.96 11.47 10.05
N GLU A 5 -11.75 12.44 10.40
CA GLU A 5 -11.98 13.63 9.57
C GLU A 5 -10.69 14.45 9.39
N LEU A 6 -9.87 14.59 10.44
CA LEU A 6 -8.55 15.23 10.35
C LEU A 6 -7.59 14.46 9.45
N LYS A 7 -7.57 13.13 9.50
CA LYS A 7 -6.78 12.32 8.57
C LYS A 7 -7.23 12.48 7.12
N ILE A 8 -8.51 12.57 6.88
CA ILE A 8 -9.08 12.83 5.53
C ILE A 8 -8.76 14.25 5.08
N GLY A 9 -8.77 15.22 5.97
CA GLY A 9 -8.42 16.61 5.69
C GLY A 9 -6.92 16.84 5.44
N GLU A 10 -6.04 16.09 6.10
CA GLU A 10 -4.60 16.12 5.86
C GLU A 10 -4.22 15.49 4.51
N ILE A 11 -5.09 14.68 3.94
CA ILE A 11 -4.93 14.13 2.60
C ILE A 11 -5.50 15.15 1.63
N SER A 12 -4.78 16.22 1.48
CA SER A 12 -5.21 17.41 0.79
C SER A 12 -5.55 17.25 -0.68
N LYS A 13 -5.32 16.08 -1.28
CA LYS A 13 -5.71 15.80 -2.68
C LYS A 13 -5.96 14.30 -2.89
N PRO A 14 -7.13 13.91 -3.41
CA PRO A 14 -7.36 12.56 -3.88
C PRO A 14 -6.25 12.17 -4.85
N ARG A 15 -5.70 10.97 -4.71
CA ARG A 15 -4.70 10.45 -5.63
C ARG A 15 -5.38 9.56 -6.65
N PHE A 16 -5.27 9.94 -7.89
CA PHE A 16 -5.76 9.17 -9.01
C PHE A 16 -4.62 8.39 -9.65
N GLU A 17 -4.85 7.12 -9.93
CA GLU A 17 -3.87 6.22 -10.54
C GLU A 17 -4.51 5.56 -11.76
N PHE A 18 -3.77 5.49 -12.86
CA PHE A 18 -4.07 4.62 -13.99
C PHE A 18 -3.18 3.39 -13.90
N ARG A 19 -3.77 2.22 -14.08
CA ARG A 19 -3.04 0.95 -14.08
C ARG A 19 -3.27 0.20 -15.38
N SER A 20 -2.20 -0.35 -15.91
CA SER A 20 -2.24 -1.26 -17.05
C SER A 20 -1.34 -2.44 -16.78
N PHE A 21 -1.73 -3.60 -17.27
CA PHE A 21 -1.01 -4.85 -17.08
C PHE A 21 -0.65 -5.44 -18.44
N GLY A 22 0.58 -5.92 -18.57
CA GLY A 22 1.07 -6.52 -19.79
C GLY A 22 2.35 -7.31 -19.57
N ARG A 23 2.71 -8.12 -20.55
CA ARG A 23 3.92 -8.94 -20.47
C ARG A 23 5.20 -8.19 -20.80
N CYS A 24 5.11 -7.14 -21.61
CA CYS A 24 6.24 -6.32 -22.01
C CYS A 24 5.82 -4.86 -22.17
N PHE A 25 6.52 -3.99 -21.46
CA PHE A 25 6.35 -2.54 -21.52
C PHE A 25 7.58 -1.85 -22.13
N CYS A 26 8.36 -2.59 -22.93
CA CYS A 26 9.68 -2.17 -23.44
C CYS A 26 9.70 -0.77 -24.08
N ASP A 27 8.62 -0.37 -24.75
CA ASP A 27 8.50 0.93 -25.37
C ASP A 27 7.68 1.96 -24.58
N ALA A 28 7.08 1.55 -23.45
CA ALA A 28 6.23 2.46 -22.68
C ALA A 28 7.01 3.67 -22.15
N SER A 29 8.20 3.46 -21.61
CA SER A 29 9.06 4.55 -21.12
C SER A 29 9.47 5.51 -22.23
N LYS A 30 9.81 4.98 -23.42
CA LYS A 30 10.16 5.80 -24.59
C LYS A 30 8.97 6.60 -25.09
N ARG A 31 7.77 6.00 -25.10
CA ARG A 31 6.53 6.68 -25.49
C ARG A 31 6.16 7.77 -24.49
N MET A 32 6.25 7.48 -23.19
CA MET A 32 5.99 8.48 -22.15
C MET A 32 6.95 9.65 -22.23
N ALA A 33 8.25 9.41 -22.44
CA ALA A 33 9.23 10.48 -22.61
C ALA A 33 8.93 11.37 -23.84
N ARG A 34 8.40 10.80 -24.94
CA ARG A 34 8.01 11.58 -26.14
C ARG A 34 6.75 12.40 -25.93
N LEU A 35 5.88 12.00 -24.99
CA LEU A 35 4.65 12.74 -24.67
C LEU A 35 4.86 13.85 -23.65
N SER A 36 6.03 13.89 -23.02
CA SER A 36 6.36 14.91 -22.03
C SER A 36 6.63 16.25 -22.72
N VAL A 37 5.80 17.24 -22.41
CA VAL A 37 5.98 18.62 -22.90
C VAL A 37 5.78 19.56 -21.71
N PRO A 38 6.78 20.36 -21.34
CA PRO A 38 8.15 20.40 -21.87
C PRO A 38 8.95 19.13 -21.62
N VAL A 39 10.13 19.03 -22.25
CA VAL A 39 11.07 17.92 -22.01
C VAL A 39 11.33 17.80 -20.50
N PRO A 40 11.31 16.58 -19.90
CA PRO A 40 11.50 16.42 -18.48
C PRO A 40 12.84 17.01 -18.04
N GLU A 41 12.82 17.80 -16.97
CA GLU A 41 14.03 18.41 -16.40
C GLU A 41 14.96 17.35 -15.80
N LYS A 42 14.39 16.22 -15.38
CA LYS A 42 15.11 15.13 -14.75
C LYS A 42 14.47 13.79 -15.08
N VAL A 43 15.30 12.84 -15.50
CA VAL A 43 14.91 11.43 -15.63
C VAL A 43 15.60 10.65 -14.51
N TRP A 44 14.83 9.81 -13.82
CA TRP A 44 15.37 8.98 -12.75
C TRP A 44 14.80 7.55 -12.79
N GLU A 45 15.57 6.63 -12.25
CA GLU A 45 15.19 5.25 -12.03
C GLU A 45 15.39 4.91 -10.54
N ARG A 46 14.40 4.30 -9.92
CA ARG A 46 14.48 3.88 -8.52
C ARG A 46 14.04 2.44 -8.38
N HIS A 47 14.91 1.64 -7.80
CA HIS A 47 14.64 0.27 -7.41
C HIS A 47 14.19 0.20 -5.95
N SER A 48 13.22 -0.65 -5.66
CA SER A 48 12.79 -0.92 -4.29
C SER A 48 12.17 -2.31 -4.18
N THR A 49 12.38 -2.96 -3.04
CA THR A 49 11.63 -4.15 -2.65
C THR A 49 10.46 -3.70 -1.78
N GLU A 50 9.28 -4.15 -2.12
CA GLU A 50 8.05 -3.87 -1.40
C GLU A 50 7.37 -5.18 -1.03
N THR A 51 6.82 -5.27 0.19
CA THR A 51 6.00 -6.41 0.61
C THR A 51 4.55 -5.97 0.65
N TYR A 52 3.71 -6.70 -0.06
CA TYR A 52 2.27 -6.52 -0.04
C TYR A 52 1.62 -7.59 0.83
N ILE A 53 0.65 -7.19 1.65
CA ILE A 53 -0.19 -8.14 2.38
C ILE A 53 -1.47 -8.33 1.59
N VAL A 54 -1.68 -9.55 1.14
CA VAL A 54 -2.85 -9.93 0.36
C VAL A 54 -3.82 -10.69 1.27
N SER A 55 -5.08 -10.31 1.22
CA SER A 55 -6.17 -10.97 1.95
C SER A 55 -7.17 -11.57 0.97
N ARG A 56 -7.66 -12.78 1.26
CA ARG A 56 -8.68 -13.46 0.43
C ARG A 56 -10.05 -12.81 0.53
N THR A 57 -10.31 -12.07 1.59
CA THR A 57 -11.62 -11.49 1.91
C THR A 57 -11.69 -9.98 1.70
N ASN A 58 -10.59 -9.38 1.23
CA ASN A 58 -10.48 -7.93 1.05
C ASN A 58 -10.07 -7.58 -0.38
N ASP A 59 -10.88 -6.81 -1.04
CA ASP A 59 -10.70 -6.29 -2.40
C ASP A 59 -10.62 -4.76 -2.48
N VAL A 60 -10.76 -4.06 -1.36
CA VAL A 60 -10.82 -2.59 -1.33
C VAL A 60 -9.61 -1.93 -0.68
N ASN A 61 -8.90 -2.63 0.22
CA ASN A 61 -7.74 -2.09 0.90
C ASN A 61 -6.44 -2.71 0.35
N ASN A 62 -5.44 -1.88 0.15
CA ASN A 62 -4.12 -2.31 -0.30
C ASN A 62 -3.10 -1.97 0.76
N THR A 63 -2.44 -3.00 1.29
CA THR A 63 -1.41 -2.87 2.33
C THR A 63 -0.04 -3.11 1.74
N LYS A 64 0.84 -2.16 1.94
CA LYS A 64 2.22 -2.19 1.45
C LYS A 64 3.20 -1.86 2.57
N ILE A 65 4.30 -2.59 2.60
CA ILE A 65 5.43 -2.34 3.51
C ILE A 65 6.68 -2.07 2.66
N ARG A 66 7.38 -1.00 2.99
CA ARG A 66 8.64 -0.62 2.38
C ARG A 66 9.53 0.10 3.38
N ASN A 67 10.79 -0.33 3.50
CA ASN A 67 11.78 0.27 4.43
C ASN A 67 11.24 0.39 5.88
N GLY A 68 10.62 -0.68 6.39
CA GLY A 68 10.06 -0.71 7.74
C GLY A 68 8.82 0.16 7.95
N LYS A 69 8.25 0.72 6.88
CA LYS A 69 7.04 1.56 6.93
C LYS A 69 5.89 0.86 6.25
N MET A 70 4.74 0.85 6.93
CA MET A 70 3.48 0.34 6.42
C MET A 70 2.61 1.49 5.91
N ASP A 71 1.97 1.28 4.78
CA ASP A 71 1.01 2.20 4.16
C ASP A 71 -0.20 1.40 3.70
N ILE A 72 -1.38 1.70 4.25
CA ILE A 72 -2.64 1.09 3.85
C ILE A 72 -3.46 2.15 3.14
N LYS A 73 -3.90 1.84 1.93
CA LYS A 73 -4.79 2.68 1.13
C LYS A 73 -6.11 1.96 0.90
N THR A 74 -7.19 2.69 0.87
CA THR A 74 -8.51 2.18 0.49
C THR A 74 -8.91 2.69 -0.89
N TYR A 75 -9.50 1.80 -1.69
CA TYR A 75 -10.15 2.17 -2.94
C TYR A 75 -11.45 2.92 -2.65
N VAL A 76 -11.69 4.00 -3.36
CA VAL A 76 -12.87 4.84 -3.19
C VAL A 76 -13.80 4.72 -4.40
N GLN A 77 -13.28 4.97 -5.59
CA GLN A 77 -14.05 4.99 -6.84
C GLN A 77 -13.15 5.00 -8.07
N THR A 78 -13.77 4.79 -9.23
CA THR A 78 -13.14 5.04 -10.52
C THR A 78 -13.85 6.18 -11.23
N VAL A 79 -13.09 7.16 -11.69
CA VAL A 79 -13.58 8.31 -12.46
C VAL A 79 -12.79 8.39 -13.75
N ASP A 80 -13.45 8.34 -14.89
CA ASP A 80 -12.84 8.43 -16.22
C ASP A 80 -11.66 7.43 -16.43
N GLY A 81 -11.80 6.21 -15.90
CA GLY A 81 -10.77 5.18 -15.97
C GLY A 81 -9.62 5.34 -14.98
N LEU A 82 -9.65 6.34 -14.13
CA LEU A 82 -8.68 6.58 -13.07
C LEU A 82 -9.21 6.10 -11.72
N GLU A 83 -8.44 5.29 -11.02
CA GLU A 83 -8.78 4.81 -9.68
C GLU A 83 -8.38 5.83 -8.62
N GLN A 84 -9.32 6.19 -7.75
CA GLN A 84 -9.05 7.00 -6.57
C GLN A 84 -8.73 6.12 -5.38
N TRP A 85 -7.57 6.35 -4.79
CA TRP A 85 -7.08 5.65 -3.60
C TRP A 85 -6.78 6.66 -2.49
N ASN A 86 -7.44 6.51 -1.36
CA ASN A 86 -7.21 7.33 -0.18
C ASN A 86 -6.33 6.59 0.84
N PRO A 87 -5.38 7.26 1.50
CA PRO A 87 -4.67 6.67 2.63
C PRO A 87 -5.65 6.35 3.76
N LEU A 88 -5.55 5.15 4.29
CA LEU A 88 -6.32 4.69 5.43
C LEU A 88 -5.49 4.72 6.72
N MET A 89 -4.23 4.25 6.62
CA MET A 89 -3.32 4.16 7.75
C MET A 89 -1.86 4.27 7.29
N LYS A 90 -1.02 4.86 8.12
CA LYS A 90 0.44 4.82 7.99
C LYS A 90 1.05 4.45 9.33
N GLY A 91 2.02 3.53 9.30
CA GLY A 91 2.73 3.09 10.48
C GLY A 91 4.19 2.80 10.18
N GLU A 92 4.98 2.63 11.23
CA GLU A 92 6.39 2.28 11.16
C GLU A 92 6.67 1.17 12.17
N PHE A 93 7.52 0.22 11.77
CA PHE A 93 7.93 -0.86 12.66
C PHE A 93 9.11 -0.43 13.55
N PRO A 94 9.14 -0.87 14.83
CA PRO A 94 8.14 -1.70 15.50
C PRO A 94 6.81 -0.98 15.70
N ILE A 95 5.71 -1.69 15.46
CA ILE A 95 4.34 -1.16 15.50
C ILE A 95 3.64 -1.52 16.81
N ALA A 96 2.83 -0.62 17.35
CA ALA A 96 2.09 -0.86 18.59
C ALA A 96 0.98 -1.90 18.37
N ALA A 97 0.78 -2.77 19.37
CA ALA A 97 -0.28 -3.78 19.36
C ALA A 97 -1.67 -3.16 19.19
N GLN A 98 -1.89 -1.99 19.77
CA GLN A 98 -3.16 -1.26 19.62
C GLN A 98 -3.41 -0.90 18.14
N VAL A 99 -2.40 -0.43 17.42
CA VAL A 99 -2.52 -0.08 15.99
C VAL A 99 -2.80 -1.33 15.15
N LEU A 100 -2.15 -2.45 15.46
CA LEU A 100 -2.45 -3.72 14.80
C LEU A 100 -3.90 -4.12 15.01
N ARG A 101 -4.42 -4.02 16.24
CA ARG A 101 -5.78 -4.40 16.63
C ARG A 101 -6.84 -3.49 16.02
N ASP A 102 -6.61 -2.18 16.07
CA ASP A 102 -7.67 -1.20 15.80
C ASP A 102 -7.66 -0.70 14.34
N GLU A 103 -6.52 -0.81 13.65
CA GLU A 103 -6.36 -0.25 12.30
C GLU A 103 -5.92 -1.30 11.25
N VAL A 104 -4.89 -2.12 11.56
CA VAL A 104 -4.25 -2.98 10.55
C VAL A 104 -5.07 -4.23 10.25
N PHE A 105 -5.35 -5.06 11.26
CA PHE A 105 -6.13 -6.29 11.06
C PHE A 105 -7.56 -6.02 10.58
N PRO A 106 -8.27 -5.00 11.09
CA PRO A 106 -9.57 -4.63 10.53
C PRO A 106 -9.53 -4.26 9.04
N ALA A 107 -8.43 -3.66 8.58
CA ALA A 107 -8.27 -3.33 7.16
C ALA A 107 -8.10 -4.57 6.26
N PHE A 108 -7.68 -5.71 6.80
CA PHE A 108 -7.59 -6.97 6.06
C PHE A 108 -8.93 -7.66 5.88
N LYS A 109 -9.94 -7.30 6.67
CA LYS A 109 -11.30 -7.88 6.63
C LYS A 109 -11.30 -9.41 6.76
N VAL A 110 -10.40 -9.94 7.58
CA VAL A 110 -10.30 -11.37 7.87
C VAL A 110 -11.01 -11.70 9.20
N ASP A 111 -11.50 -12.91 9.28
CA ASP A 111 -12.03 -13.45 10.53
C ASP A 111 -10.88 -13.97 11.39
N GLY A 112 -10.85 -13.54 12.64
CA GLY A 112 -9.85 -13.97 13.62
C GLY A 112 -8.57 -13.13 13.53
N MET A 113 -8.31 -12.43 14.62
CA MET A 113 -7.06 -11.70 14.83
C MET A 113 -6.14 -12.55 15.73
N PRO A 114 -4.83 -12.63 15.46
CA PRO A 114 -3.92 -13.31 16.36
C PRO A 114 -3.93 -12.67 17.75
N GLU A 115 -3.68 -13.49 18.78
CA GLU A 115 -3.54 -12.99 20.13
C GLU A 115 -2.30 -12.10 20.23
N LEU A 116 -2.49 -10.87 20.68
CA LEU A 116 -1.42 -9.90 20.86
C LEU A 116 -0.99 -9.86 22.33
N THR A 117 0.18 -10.41 22.63
CA THR A 117 0.71 -10.56 23.98
C THR A 117 1.80 -9.54 24.34
N LYS A 118 2.24 -8.73 23.37
CA LYS A 118 3.27 -7.70 23.52
C LYS A 118 2.68 -6.31 23.26
N ASP A 119 3.36 -5.29 23.76
CA ASP A 119 2.98 -3.89 23.49
C ASP A 119 3.34 -3.43 22.08
N THR A 120 4.44 -3.97 21.53
CA THR A 120 4.92 -3.65 20.18
C THR A 120 5.41 -4.89 19.43
N TYR A 121 5.38 -4.83 18.11
CA TYR A 121 5.78 -5.93 17.22
C TYR A 121 6.74 -5.44 16.16
N THR A 122 7.82 -6.20 15.97
CA THR A 122 8.76 -5.97 14.85
C THR A 122 8.13 -6.38 13.52
N LEU A 123 8.74 -5.99 12.42
CA LEU A 123 8.32 -6.42 11.08
C LEU A 123 8.33 -7.95 10.93
N GLU A 124 9.35 -8.62 11.46
CA GLU A 124 9.48 -10.08 11.39
C GLU A 124 8.36 -10.77 12.17
N GLU A 125 8.05 -10.30 13.36
CA GLU A 125 6.94 -10.82 14.17
C GLU A 125 5.59 -10.60 13.48
N PHE A 126 5.40 -9.45 12.88
CA PHE A 126 4.18 -9.16 12.11
C PHE A 126 4.07 -10.09 10.89
N LEU A 127 5.13 -10.28 10.11
CA LEU A 127 5.11 -11.18 8.96
C LEU A 127 4.86 -12.64 9.37
N ALA A 128 5.37 -13.07 10.53
CA ALA A 128 5.06 -14.39 11.08
C ALA A 128 3.58 -14.55 11.43
N MET A 129 2.90 -13.50 11.92
CA MET A 129 1.44 -13.52 12.13
C MET A 129 0.68 -13.64 10.82
N ILE A 130 1.15 -12.93 9.77
CA ILE A 130 0.55 -13.02 8.45
C ILE A 130 0.67 -14.43 7.88
N ASP A 131 1.85 -15.04 7.96
CA ASP A 131 2.10 -16.38 7.45
C ASP A 131 1.31 -17.47 8.22
N ALA A 132 1.03 -17.24 9.49
CA ALA A 132 0.22 -18.15 10.31
C ALA A 132 -1.30 -18.03 10.04
N HIS A 133 -1.76 -16.96 9.38
CA HIS A 133 -3.18 -16.72 9.13
C HIS A 133 -3.61 -17.37 7.80
N PRO A 134 -4.69 -18.19 7.79
CA PRO A 134 -5.10 -18.97 6.61
C PRO A 134 -5.56 -18.09 5.42
N ASP A 135 -6.03 -16.87 5.68
CA ASP A 135 -6.58 -15.97 4.66
C ASP A 135 -5.64 -14.81 4.30
N LEU A 136 -4.43 -14.77 4.87
CA LEU A 136 -3.44 -13.74 4.59
C LEU A 136 -2.19 -14.32 3.94
N GLN A 137 -1.54 -13.52 3.12
CA GLN A 137 -0.27 -13.86 2.49
C GLN A 137 0.59 -12.61 2.33
N ALA A 138 1.88 -12.72 2.69
CA ALA A 138 2.87 -11.73 2.36
C ALA A 138 3.49 -12.03 0.98
N VAL A 139 3.50 -11.04 0.10
CA VAL A 139 4.07 -11.15 -1.26
C VAL A 139 5.16 -10.10 -1.43
N SER A 140 6.39 -10.53 -1.67
CA SER A 140 7.51 -9.64 -1.96
C SER A 140 7.58 -9.32 -3.44
N VAL A 141 7.72 -8.04 -3.78
CA VAL A 141 7.77 -7.53 -5.15
C VAL A 141 8.99 -6.63 -5.31
N GLU A 142 9.81 -6.92 -6.32
CA GLU A 142 10.82 -5.97 -6.77
C GLU A 142 10.18 -4.97 -7.73
N LYS A 143 10.38 -3.70 -7.46
CA LYS A 143 9.74 -2.62 -8.21
C LYS A 143 10.76 -1.63 -8.75
N ILE A 144 10.67 -1.37 -10.03
CA ILE A 144 11.43 -0.33 -10.70
C ILE A 144 10.48 0.82 -11.04
N ARG A 145 10.83 2.02 -10.63
CA ARG A 145 10.09 3.25 -10.96
C ARG A 145 10.95 4.13 -11.84
N TYR A 146 10.30 4.65 -12.85
CA TYR A 146 10.85 5.64 -13.76
C TYR A 146 10.14 6.99 -13.58
N GLY A 147 10.86 8.08 -13.65
CA GLY A 147 10.32 9.43 -13.58
C GLY A 147 11.24 10.47 -14.20
#